data_ea5d5c8e69e1533ebfe4ba9ba4c01f25
#
_entry.id   ea5d5c8e69e1533ebfe4ba9ba4c01f25
#
_cell.length_a   1.000
_cell.length_b   1.000
_cell.length_c   1.000
_cell.angle_alpha   90.00
_cell.angle_beta   90.00
_cell.angle_gamma   90.00
#
_symmetry.space_group_name_H-M   'P 1'
#
loop_
_entity.id
_entity.type
_entity.pdbx_description
1 polymer ?
#
loop_
_entity_poly.entity_id
_entity_poly.type
_entity_poly.pdbx_seq_one_letter_code
_entity_poly.pdbx_strand_id
1 'polypeptide(L)'
;MYTQSVFTMVNPQNGNLAFKYMEFEDNSHFDHIQRNNYFSLIWVTNGSGKLKADFTEYDFEENSLFAFSPYQPYMFSADTNVKGIAINFHSEFFCIYKHHKEVSSHGVLYNNIYQPPFVKVDESSATTLKILCEQIKAEMQKPALAQHELLVSYLKILLITAARLKTEQQPQVKEILTVNKEPFILQNLKDAIEANFRTKHSPSDYAGMLYISPKALAKITKAYFNKTLSNLINERIIIEAKRELYLTNKTVKEIAYELGYEDEYYFSRFFKINADVSPQLYRETVGFARGIPA
;
A
#
# COMPACT_ATOMS: atom_id res chain seq x y z
N MET A 1 28.80 13.83 -13.62
CA MET A 1 27.87 12.71 -13.84
C MET A 1 27.53 12.12 -12.47
N TYR A 2 26.38 12.43 -11.93
CA TYR A 2 25.92 11.79 -10.70
C TYR A 2 25.42 10.40 -11.08
N THR A 3 26.14 9.37 -10.67
CA THR A 3 25.76 7.98 -10.90
C THR A 3 24.60 7.65 -9.97
N GLN A 4 23.43 7.48 -10.52
CA GLN A 4 22.25 6.94 -9.84
C GLN A 4 22.67 5.61 -9.17
N SER A 5 22.65 5.56 -7.84
CA SER A 5 23.06 4.35 -7.11
C SER A 5 21.89 3.35 -7.12
N VAL A 6 22.01 2.31 -7.92
CA VAL A 6 21.00 1.22 -7.99
C VAL A 6 21.68 -0.09 -7.63
N PHE A 7 21.16 -0.76 -6.59
CA PHE A 7 21.61 -2.08 -6.15
C PHE A 7 20.42 -3.03 -6.18
N THR A 8 20.58 -4.18 -6.81
CA THR A 8 19.51 -5.15 -7.02
C THR A 8 19.97 -6.54 -6.58
N MET A 9 19.13 -7.20 -5.78
CA MET A 9 19.25 -8.61 -5.45
C MET A 9 18.10 -9.35 -6.14
N VAL A 10 18.42 -10.44 -6.82
CA VAL A 10 17.43 -11.31 -7.46
C VAL A 10 17.34 -12.64 -6.72
N ASN A 11 16.17 -13.24 -6.72
CA ASN A 11 15.97 -14.58 -6.21
C ASN A 11 16.60 -15.58 -7.18
N PRO A 12 17.61 -16.37 -6.78
CA PRO A 12 18.31 -17.29 -7.68
C PRO A 12 17.44 -18.46 -8.18
N GLN A 13 16.32 -18.73 -7.51
CA GLN A 13 15.43 -19.83 -7.88
C GLN A 13 14.49 -19.50 -9.05
N ASN A 14 14.05 -18.26 -9.13
CA ASN A 14 13.02 -17.83 -10.12
C ASN A 14 13.41 -16.58 -10.93
N GLY A 15 14.55 -15.95 -10.63
CA GLY A 15 15.02 -14.75 -11.31
C GLY A 15 14.24 -13.47 -10.99
N ASN A 16 13.25 -13.52 -10.12
CA ASN A 16 12.47 -12.35 -9.73
C ASN A 16 13.30 -11.39 -8.87
N LEU A 17 12.88 -10.11 -8.87
CA LEU A 17 13.40 -9.14 -7.92
C LEU A 17 13.18 -9.67 -6.50
N ALA A 18 14.25 -9.76 -5.70
CA ALA A 18 14.13 -10.03 -4.27
C ALA A 18 14.13 -8.72 -3.48
N PHE A 19 15.17 -7.90 -3.68
CA PHE A 19 15.33 -6.62 -3.01
C PHE A 19 16.04 -5.63 -3.93
N LYS A 20 15.63 -4.35 -3.91
CA LYS A 20 16.26 -3.28 -4.68
C LYS A 20 16.34 -2.01 -3.83
N TYR A 21 17.52 -1.42 -3.80
CA TYR A 21 17.76 -0.08 -3.29
C TYR A 21 18.10 0.84 -4.46
N MET A 22 17.50 2.01 -4.53
CA MET A 22 17.72 2.98 -5.60
C MET A 22 17.69 4.40 -5.05
N GLU A 23 18.71 5.20 -5.34
CA GLU A 23 18.69 6.65 -5.18
C GLU A 23 18.27 7.28 -6.51
N PHE A 24 17.37 8.26 -6.48
CA PHE A 24 16.92 8.98 -7.66
C PHE A 24 17.09 10.49 -7.46
N GLU A 25 17.47 11.16 -8.54
CA GLU A 25 17.77 12.59 -8.57
C GLU A 25 16.71 13.40 -9.34
N ASP A 26 15.76 12.72 -9.97
CA ASP A 26 14.61 13.27 -10.66
C ASP A 26 13.44 12.27 -10.66
N ASN A 27 12.28 12.65 -11.17
CA ASN A 27 11.11 11.79 -11.20
C ASN A 27 10.97 10.93 -12.47
N SER A 28 11.96 10.89 -13.36
CA SER A 28 11.87 10.18 -14.66
C SER A 28 11.52 8.70 -14.54
N HIS A 29 11.89 8.10 -13.41
CA HIS A 29 11.54 6.71 -13.10
C HIS A 29 10.06 6.54 -12.71
N PHE A 30 9.39 7.59 -12.25
CA PHE A 30 8.05 7.56 -11.68
C PHE A 30 7.03 8.45 -12.42
N ASP A 31 7.41 9.09 -13.53
CA ASP A 31 6.58 9.99 -14.34
C ASP A 31 5.52 9.28 -15.20
N HIS A 32 5.51 7.97 -15.15
CA HIS A 32 4.55 7.08 -15.79
C HIS A 32 3.98 6.09 -14.77
N ILE A 33 2.84 5.46 -15.10
CA ILE A 33 2.15 4.57 -14.16
C ILE A 33 3.01 3.35 -13.85
N GLN A 34 3.38 3.22 -12.59
CA GLN A 34 4.05 2.05 -12.03
C GLN A 34 3.03 0.98 -11.62
N ARG A 35 3.31 -0.29 -11.94
CA ARG A 35 2.53 -1.47 -11.57
C ARG A 35 3.47 -2.65 -11.40
N ASN A 36 4.01 -2.80 -10.22
CA ASN A 36 5.08 -3.75 -9.95
C ASN A 36 4.57 -4.92 -9.10
N ASN A 37 5.15 -6.10 -9.25
CA ASN A 37 4.79 -7.28 -8.44
C ASN A 37 5.46 -7.32 -7.05
N TYR A 38 6.04 -6.22 -6.60
CA TYR A 38 6.74 -6.05 -5.33
C TYR A 38 6.17 -4.88 -4.52
N PHE A 39 6.49 -4.86 -3.24
CA PHE A 39 6.23 -3.72 -2.36
C PHE A 39 7.24 -2.61 -2.64
N SER A 40 6.78 -1.36 -2.61
CA SER A 40 7.63 -0.19 -2.76
C SER A 40 7.52 0.71 -1.53
N LEU A 41 8.65 1.16 -1.03
CA LEU A 41 8.76 2.22 -0.05
C LEU A 41 9.62 3.32 -0.68
N ILE A 42 9.05 4.52 -0.87
CA ILE A 42 9.69 5.61 -1.60
C ILE A 42 9.73 6.83 -0.69
N TRP A 43 10.92 7.26 -0.33
CA TRP A 43 11.13 8.46 0.47
C TRP A 43 11.60 9.60 -0.42
N VAL A 44 10.74 10.59 -0.64
CA VAL A 44 11.09 11.86 -1.28
C VAL A 44 11.75 12.74 -0.23
N THR A 45 13.05 12.98 -0.40
CA THR A 45 13.84 13.79 0.52
C THR A 45 13.90 15.26 0.14
N ASN A 46 13.59 15.58 -1.13
CA ASN A 46 13.53 16.95 -1.64
C ASN A 46 12.54 17.02 -2.81
N GLY A 47 11.87 18.15 -2.96
CA GLY A 47 10.94 18.43 -4.03
C GLY A 47 9.48 18.26 -3.64
N SER A 48 8.60 18.65 -4.56
CA SER A 48 7.13 18.63 -4.40
C SER A 48 6.45 18.26 -5.71
N GLY A 49 5.19 17.91 -5.64
CA GLY A 49 4.39 17.56 -6.79
C GLY A 49 3.09 16.86 -6.41
N LYS A 50 2.56 16.11 -7.37
CA LYS A 50 1.33 15.33 -7.22
C LYS A 50 1.61 13.84 -7.36
N LEU A 51 1.05 13.07 -6.45
CA LEU A 51 0.96 11.63 -6.51
C LEU A 51 -0.42 11.26 -7.04
N LYS A 52 -0.47 10.53 -8.13
CA LYS A 52 -1.67 9.78 -8.53
C LYS A 52 -1.51 8.34 -8.06
N ALA A 53 -2.38 7.88 -7.16
CA ALA A 53 -2.39 6.51 -6.67
C ALA A 53 -3.82 5.96 -6.69
N ASP A 54 -4.00 4.77 -7.23
CA ASP A 54 -5.30 4.17 -7.48
C ASP A 54 -6.24 5.14 -8.24
N PHE A 55 -7.34 5.57 -7.62
CA PHE A 55 -8.34 6.48 -8.19
C PHE A 55 -8.22 7.92 -7.64
N THR A 56 -7.13 8.26 -6.96
CA THR A 56 -7.02 9.50 -6.21
C THR A 56 -5.70 10.22 -6.52
N GLU A 57 -5.76 11.54 -6.52
CA GLU A 57 -4.60 12.41 -6.61
C GLU A 57 -4.36 13.10 -5.27
N TYR A 58 -3.10 13.20 -4.87
CA TYR A 58 -2.64 13.79 -3.62
C TYR A 58 -1.49 14.74 -3.90
N ASP A 59 -1.46 15.88 -3.24
CA ASP A 59 -0.27 16.73 -3.22
C ASP A 59 0.77 16.14 -2.26
N PHE A 60 2.05 16.26 -2.60
CA PHE A 60 3.15 15.88 -1.74
C PHE A 60 4.25 16.94 -1.74
N GLU A 61 5.05 16.93 -0.71
CA GLU A 61 6.20 17.80 -0.53
C GLU A 61 7.41 17.00 -0.01
N GLU A 62 8.54 17.67 0.16
CA GLU A 62 9.74 17.05 0.73
C GLU A 62 9.45 16.30 2.05
N ASN A 63 10.26 15.30 2.35
CA ASN A 63 10.10 14.41 3.49
C ASN A 63 8.76 13.64 3.51
N SER A 64 8.23 13.32 2.32
CA SER A 64 7.10 12.40 2.17
C SER A 64 7.59 10.97 1.94
N LEU A 65 7.11 10.03 2.75
CA LEU A 65 7.43 8.61 2.65
C LEU A 65 6.18 7.84 2.19
N PHE A 66 6.27 7.26 1.00
CA PHE A 66 5.20 6.55 0.31
C PHE A 66 5.34 5.04 0.47
N ALA A 67 4.21 4.33 0.55
CA ALA A 67 4.17 2.88 0.62
C ALA A 67 3.13 2.32 -0.36
N PHE A 68 3.55 1.48 -1.30
CA PHE A 68 2.69 0.87 -2.32
C PHE A 68 2.78 -0.64 -2.27
N SER A 69 1.60 -1.28 -2.33
CA SER A 69 1.45 -2.74 -2.41
C SER A 69 1.70 -3.26 -3.83
N PRO A 70 1.98 -4.56 -4.02
CA PRO A 70 2.07 -5.17 -5.34
C PRO A 70 0.84 -4.86 -6.20
N TYR A 71 1.09 -4.48 -7.45
CA TYR A 71 0.07 -4.08 -8.44
C TYR A 71 -0.86 -2.95 -7.97
N GLN A 72 -0.41 -2.10 -7.06
CA GLN A 72 -1.07 -0.82 -6.79
C GLN A 72 -0.54 0.21 -7.80
N PRO A 73 -1.40 0.81 -8.63
CA PRO A 73 -0.95 1.79 -9.62
C PRO A 73 -0.58 3.11 -8.92
N TYR A 74 0.58 3.65 -9.27
CA TYR A 74 1.00 4.99 -8.84
C TYR A 74 1.87 5.69 -9.87
N MET A 75 1.89 7.02 -9.83
CA MET A 75 2.69 7.89 -10.70
C MET A 75 2.94 9.22 -9.97
N PHE A 76 4.14 9.75 -10.10
CA PHE A 76 4.46 11.09 -9.62
C PHE A 76 4.52 12.10 -10.77
N SER A 77 3.83 13.23 -10.59
CA SER A 77 3.98 14.41 -11.43
C SER A 77 4.71 15.47 -10.61
N ALA A 78 5.97 15.75 -10.95
CA ALA A 78 6.81 16.65 -10.18
C ALA A 78 6.55 18.11 -10.56
N ASP A 79 6.38 18.97 -9.57
CA ASP A 79 6.35 20.44 -9.75
C ASP A 79 7.76 21.03 -9.66
N THR A 80 8.62 20.38 -8.89
CA THR A 80 10.04 20.75 -8.70
C THR A 80 10.93 19.53 -8.90
N ASN A 81 12.25 19.69 -8.86
CA ASN A 81 13.16 18.56 -8.96
C ASN A 81 13.01 17.64 -7.75
N VAL A 82 12.53 16.42 -7.97
CA VAL A 82 12.24 15.43 -6.91
C VAL A 82 13.40 14.47 -6.77
N LYS A 83 13.94 14.39 -5.55
CA LYS A 83 15.03 13.48 -5.18
C LYS A 83 14.62 12.58 -4.04
N GLY A 84 15.25 11.41 -3.97
CA GLY A 84 14.93 10.51 -2.88
C GLY A 84 15.53 9.11 -2.99
N ILE A 85 14.95 8.22 -2.19
CA ILE A 85 15.36 6.83 -2.08
C ILE A 85 14.14 5.93 -2.29
N ALA A 86 14.28 4.91 -3.12
CA ALA A 86 13.28 3.88 -3.29
C ALA A 86 13.82 2.52 -2.83
N ILE A 87 13.09 1.82 -1.99
CA ILE A 87 13.35 0.46 -1.55
C ILE A 87 12.19 -0.40 -2.03
N ASN A 88 12.51 -1.40 -2.86
CA ASN A 88 11.55 -2.34 -3.40
C ASN A 88 11.89 -3.74 -2.89
N PHE A 89 10.89 -4.49 -2.46
CA PHE A 89 11.10 -5.86 -1.97
C PHE A 89 9.93 -6.76 -2.35
N HIS A 90 10.26 -7.97 -2.74
CA HIS A 90 9.27 -8.99 -3.07
C HIS A 90 8.74 -9.66 -1.80
N SER A 91 7.52 -10.17 -1.86
CA SER A 91 6.90 -10.87 -0.73
C SER A 91 7.64 -12.15 -0.31
N GLU A 92 8.38 -12.78 -1.22
CA GLU A 92 9.28 -13.91 -0.91
C GLU A 92 10.53 -13.49 -0.14
N PHE A 93 11.01 -12.26 -0.33
CA PHE A 93 12.11 -11.70 0.45
C PHE A 93 11.66 -11.33 1.86
N PHE A 94 10.54 -10.62 1.98
CA PHE A 94 9.95 -10.22 3.25
C PHE A 94 8.42 -10.23 3.17
N CYS A 95 7.79 -11.18 3.87
CA CYS A 95 6.34 -11.31 3.88
C CYS A 95 5.69 -10.39 4.93
N ILE A 96 5.11 -9.27 4.47
CA ILE A 96 4.38 -8.33 5.34
C ILE A 96 3.25 -9.00 6.11
N TYR A 97 2.55 -9.96 5.50
CA TYR A 97 1.43 -10.66 6.13
C TYR A 97 1.87 -11.56 7.30
N LYS A 98 3.06 -12.20 7.21
CA LYS A 98 3.64 -12.98 8.32
C LYS A 98 4.05 -12.08 9.50
N HIS A 99 4.49 -10.88 9.19
CA HIS A 99 4.99 -9.89 10.16
C HIS A 99 3.99 -8.78 10.44
N HIS A 100 2.69 -8.98 10.13
CA HIS A 100 1.68 -7.93 10.25
C HIS A 100 1.54 -7.36 11.67
N LYS A 101 1.80 -8.15 12.72
CA LYS A 101 1.79 -7.68 14.11
C LYS A 101 2.96 -6.76 14.44
N GLU A 102 4.07 -6.90 13.73
CA GLU A 102 5.31 -6.18 13.99
C GLU A 102 5.45 -4.92 13.12
N VAL A 103 5.18 -5.04 11.82
CA VAL A 103 5.45 -3.98 10.84
C VAL A 103 4.23 -3.24 10.33
N SER A 104 3.05 -3.77 10.54
CA SER A 104 1.80 -3.21 10.02
C SER A 104 0.63 -3.64 10.88
N SER A 105 0.46 -3.02 12.03
CA SER A 105 -0.78 -3.22 12.79
C SER A 105 -1.98 -2.83 11.91
N HIS A 106 -2.66 -3.84 11.35
CA HIS A 106 -3.93 -3.70 10.63
C HIS A 106 -3.90 -2.79 9.38
N GLY A 107 -2.85 -2.90 8.53
CA GLY A 107 -2.82 -2.17 7.27
C GLY A 107 -2.49 -0.68 7.38
N VAL A 108 -1.71 -0.27 8.37
CA VAL A 108 -1.36 1.15 8.56
C VAL A 108 -0.58 1.71 7.39
N LEU A 109 0.51 1.05 6.95
CA LEU A 109 1.34 1.51 5.83
C LEU A 109 0.76 1.08 4.49
N TYR A 110 0.50 -0.20 4.34
CA TYR A 110 0.01 -0.81 3.12
C TYR A 110 -1.47 -1.15 3.27
N ASN A 111 -2.21 -1.08 2.15
CA ASN A 111 -3.63 -1.48 2.11
C ASN A 111 -4.58 -0.63 2.98
N ASN A 112 -4.20 0.60 3.31
CA ASN A 112 -5.10 1.53 3.99
C ASN A 112 -5.90 2.36 2.99
N ILE A 113 -7.14 1.97 2.75
CA ILE A 113 -8.02 2.65 1.79
C ILE A 113 -8.57 3.99 2.30
N TYR A 114 -8.48 4.23 3.61
CA TYR A 114 -9.08 5.41 4.26
C TYR A 114 -8.12 6.57 4.44
N GLN A 115 -6.85 6.38 4.09
CA GLN A 115 -5.79 7.39 4.26
C GLN A 115 -4.90 7.46 3.02
N PRO A 116 -4.21 8.59 2.81
CA PRO A 116 -3.20 8.70 1.76
C PRO A 116 -2.13 7.60 1.90
N PRO A 117 -1.55 7.10 0.79
CA PRO A 117 -0.51 6.05 0.83
C PRO A 117 0.88 6.61 1.22
N PHE A 118 0.92 7.66 2.02
CA PHE A 118 2.17 8.27 2.49
C PHE A 118 2.03 8.84 3.90
N VAL A 119 3.18 9.19 4.48
CA VAL A 119 3.33 9.85 5.77
C VAL A 119 4.40 10.93 5.66
N LYS A 120 4.22 12.04 6.38
CA LYS A 120 5.24 13.08 6.51
C LYS A 120 6.31 12.61 7.50
N VAL A 121 7.57 12.75 7.12
CA VAL A 121 8.72 12.38 7.97
C VAL A 121 9.20 13.65 8.68
N ASP A 122 9.22 13.65 10.01
CA ASP A 122 9.82 14.72 10.81
C ASP A 122 11.36 14.65 10.82
N GLU A 123 12.03 15.71 11.26
CA GLU A 123 13.51 15.80 11.24
C GLU A 123 14.20 14.69 12.04
N SER A 124 13.64 14.29 13.17
CA SER A 124 14.22 13.25 14.02
C SER A 124 14.14 11.88 13.34
N SER A 125 13.01 11.59 12.75
CA SER A 125 12.76 10.37 11.99
C SER A 125 13.52 10.36 10.67
N ALA A 126 13.68 11.50 9.99
CA ALA A 126 14.50 11.63 8.79
C ALA A 126 15.96 11.22 9.04
N THR A 127 16.52 11.63 10.18
CA THR A 127 17.88 11.22 10.59
C THR A 127 17.96 9.69 10.75
N THR A 128 17.00 9.09 11.45
CA THR A 128 16.94 7.63 11.64
C THR A 128 16.79 6.88 10.31
N LEU A 129 15.86 7.33 9.46
CA LEU A 129 15.63 6.72 8.14
C LEU A 129 16.87 6.82 7.26
N LYS A 130 17.58 7.96 7.28
CA LYS A 130 18.82 8.17 6.51
C LYS A 130 19.90 7.16 6.93
N ILE A 131 20.13 7.00 8.24
CA ILE A 131 21.09 6.02 8.76
C ILE A 131 20.72 4.61 8.29
N LEU A 132 19.45 4.21 8.38
CA LEU A 132 19.01 2.89 7.93
C LEU A 132 19.20 2.69 6.43
N CYS A 133 18.89 3.70 5.61
CA CYS A 133 19.13 3.66 4.17
C CYS A 133 20.61 3.52 3.83
N GLU A 134 21.49 4.24 4.54
CA GLU A 134 22.96 4.13 4.37
C GLU A 134 23.47 2.73 4.76
N GLN A 135 22.93 2.11 5.84
CA GLN A 135 23.27 0.74 6.23
C GLN A 135 22.82 -0.28 5.16
N ILE A 136 21.59 -0.15 4.66
CA ILE A 136 21.08 -0.99 3.56
C ILE A 136 21.97 -0.85 2.33
N LYS A 137 22.31 0.38 1.94
CA LYS A 137 23.17 0.67 0.79
C LYS A 137 24.56 0.01 0.96
N ALA A 138 25.17 0.17 2.13
CA ALA A 138 26.49 -0.41 2.42
C ALA A 138 26.47 -1.94 2.35
N GLU A 139 25.42 -2.58 2.89
CA GLU A 139 25.24 -4.02 2.84
C GLU A 139 25.02 -4.55 1.41
N MET A 140 24.27 -3.80 0.60
CA MET A 140 24.06 -4.14 -0.81
C MET A 140 25.33 -3.99 -1.67
N GLN A 141 26.25 -3.09 -1.28
CA GLN A 141 27.52 -2.89 -2.00
C GLN A 141 28.55 -3.98 -1.74
N LYS A 142 28.54 -4.56 -0.56
CA LYS A 142 29.53 -5.55 -0.12
C LYS A 142 28.84 -6.77 0.49
N PRO A 143 28.32 -7.68 -0.36
CA PRO A 143 27.69 -8.88 0.13
C PRO A 143 28.61 -9.66 1.08
N ALA A 144 28.08 -10.00 2.25
CA ALA A 144 28.80 -10.70 3.31
C ALA A 144 27.96 -11.84 3.88
N LEU A 145 28.50 -12.56 4.87
CA LEU A 145 27.76 -13.60 5.58
C LEU A 145 26.48 -13.03 6.18
N ALA A 146 25.36 -13.75 6.02
CA ALA A 146 24.05 -13.38 6.55
C ALA A 146 23.50 -12.04 5.99
N GLN A 147 23.86 -11.66 4.75
CA GLN A 147 23.36 -10.45 4.09
C GLN A 147 21.85 -10.37 4.07
N HIS A 148 21.16 -11.47 3.73
CA HIS A 148 19.70 -11.52 3.68
C HIS A 148 19.09 -11.16 5.03
N GLU A 149 19.54 -11.80 6.11
CA GLU A 149 19.03 -11.60 7.48
C GLU A 149 19.25 -10.17 7.96
N LEU A 150 20.39 -9.58 7.60
CA LEU A 150 20.72 -8.21 7.98
C LEU A 150 19.84 -7.21 7.21
N LEU A 151 19.68 -7.38 5.90
CA LEU A 151 18.76 -6.56 5.09
C LEU A 151 17.32 -6.67 5.55
N VAL A 152 16.83 -7.87 5.90
CA VAL A 152 15.51 -8.08 6.49
C VAL A 152 15.37 -7.33 7.82
N SER A 153 16.41 -7.32 8.65
CA SER A 153 16.40 -6.61 9.94
C SER A 153 16.31 -5.09 9.74
N TYR A 154 17.11 -4.52 8.84
CA TYR A 154 17.04 -3.09 8.51
C TYR A 154 15.69 -2.71 7.89
N LEU A 155 15.18 -3.51 6.96
CA LEU A 155 13.86 -3.30 6.36
C LEU A 155 12.76 -3.32 7.42
N LYS A 156 12.81 -4.26 8.38
CA LYS A 156 11.87 -4.35 9.49
C LYS A 156 11.87 -3.10 10.35
N ILE A 157 13.04 -2.61 10.75
CA ILE A 157 13.16 -1.37 11.54
C ILE A 157 12.56 -0.19 10.76
N LEU A 158 12.89 -0.07 9.48
CA LEU A 158 12.39 1.00 8.61
C LEU A 158 10.87 0.97 8.49
N LEU A 159 10.26 -0.20 8.27
CA LEU A 159 8.81 -0.38 8.17
C LEU A 159 8.11 -0.08 9.51
N ILE A 160 8.69 -0.50 10.65
CA ILE A 160 8.15 -0.20 11.98
C ILE A 160 8.20 1.32 12.24
N THR A 161 9.31 1.98 11.91
CA THR A 161 9.45 3.43 12.05
C THR A 161 8.40 4.17 11.22
N ALA A 162 8.25 3.81 9.96
CA ALA A 162 7.25 4.39 9.07
C ALA A 162 5.80 4.15 9.58
N ALA A 163 5.50 2.94 10.09
CA ALA A 163 4.18 2.62 10.64
C ALA A 163 3.86 3.43 11.91
N ARG A 164 4.85 3.64 12.78
CA ARG A 164 4.70 4.49 13.97
C ARG A 164 4.40 5.94 13.59
N LEU A 165 5.21 6.53 12.70
CA LEU A 165 4.98 7.87 12.16
C LEU A 165 3.56 8.03 11.60
N LYS A 166 3.12 7.07 10.81
CA LYS A 166 1.78 7.11 10.22
C LYS A 166 0.68 6.98 11.27
N THR A 167 0.88 6.19 12.31
CA THR A 167 -0.06 6.04 13.42
C THR A 167 -0.15 7.33 14.26
N GLU A 168 0.98 7.98 14.51
CA GLU A 168 1.04 9.23 15.28
C GLU A 168 0.38 10.40 14.53
N GLN A 169 0.46 10.43 13.21
CA GLN A 169 -0.18 11.44 12.37
C GLN A 169 -1.68 11.17 12.11
N GLN A 170 -2.22 10.05 12.61
CA GLN A 170 -3.67 9.82 12.55
C GLN A 170 -4.38 10.77 13.51
N PRO A 171 -5.37 11.55 13.04
CA PRO A 171 -6.18 12.36 13.94
C PRO A 171 -6.82 11.43 14.99
N GLN A 172 -6.52 11.66 16.26
CA GLN A 172 -7.16 10.89 17.32
C GLN A 172 -8.66 11.19 17.28
N VAL A 173 -9.48 10.15 17.24
CA VAL A 173 -10.95 10.23 17.24
C VAL A 173 -11.49 11.08 18.41
N LYS A 174 -10.70 11.23 19.49
CA LYS A 174 -11.05 12.03 20.66
C LYS A 174 -11.13 13.54 20.42
N GLU A 175 -10.34 14.11 19.52
CA GLU A 175 -10.35 15.57 19.25
C GLU A 175 -11.50 15.99 18.32
N ILE A 176 -12.02 15.06 17.53
CA ILE A 176 -13.06 15.33 16.52
C ILE A 176 -14.47 15.24 17.10
N LEU A 177 -14.65 14.59 18.26
CA LEU A 177 -15.98 14.33 18.88
C LEU A 177 -16.67 15.56 19.45
N THR A 178 -16.02 16.72 19.50
CA THR A 178 -16.56 17.91 20.19
C THR A 178 -17.37 18.86 19.32
N VAL A 179 -17.36 18.76 17.98
CA VAL A 179 -17.95 19.83 17.14
C VAL A 179 -18.91 19.36 16.03
N ASN A 180 -18.84 18.12 15.49
CA ASN A 180 -19.70 17.72 14.35
C ASN A 180 -20.12 16.25 14.36
N LYS A 181 -21.37 15.97 13.91
CA LYS A 181 -21.91 14.61 13.67
C LYS A 181 -21.19 13.84 12.54
N GLU A 182 -20.43 14.52 11.68
CA GLU A 182 -19.76 13.94 10.51
C GLU A 182 -18.67 12.91 10.88
N PRO A 183 -17.83 13.10 11.90
CA PRO A 183 -16.86 12.08 12.32
C PRO A 183 -17.48 10.75 12.72
N PHE A 184 -18.64 10.77 13.35
CA PHE A 184 -19.37 9.56 13.75
C PHE A 184 -19.88 8.78 12.51
N ILE A 185 -20.41 9.47 11.51
CA ILE A 185 -20.87 8.85 10.25
C ILE A 185 -19.69 8.20 9.51
N LEU A 186 -18.50 8.83 9.50
CA LEU A 186 -17.32 8.29 8.86
C LEU A 186 -16.81 7.03 9.55
N GLN A 187 -16.81 7.01 10.88
CA GLN A 187 -16.43 5.82 11.63
C GLN A 187 -17.43 4.68 11.37
N ASN A 188 -18.72 4.96 11.46
CA ASN A 188 -19.75 3.97 11.17
C ASN A 188 -19.67 3.46 9.72
N LEU A 189 -19.29 4.31 8.76
CA LEU A 189 -19.08 3.89 7.37
C LEU A 189 -17.90 2.93 7.25
N LYS A 190 -16.76 3.24 7.89
CA LYS A 190 -15.60 2.34 7.93
C LYS A 190 -15.97 0.99 8.52
N ASP A 191 -16.63 1.00 9.68
CA ASP A 191 -17.05 -0.23 10.37
C ASP A 191 -18.06 -1.03 9.52
N ALA A 192 -18.99 -0.35 8.84
CA ALA A 192 -19.93 -0.98 7.94
C ALA A 192 -19.23 -1.62 6.73
N ILE A 193 -18.24 -0.95 6.13
CA ILE A 193 -17.46 -1.50 5.01
C ILE A 193 -16.68 -2.73 5.49
N GLU A 194 -15.94 -2.63 6.60
CA GLU A 194 -15.15 -3.75 7.12
C GLU A 194 -16.00 -4.97 7.48
N ALA A 195 -17.22 -4.76 7.98
CA ALA A 195 -18.13 -5.84 8.33
C ALA A 195 -18.83 -6.49 7.13
N ASN A 196 -19.07 -5.73 6.03
CA ASN A 196 -20.00 -6.15 4.98
C ASN A 196 -19.41 -6.21 3.55
N PHE A 197 -18.17 -5.81 3.31
CA PHE A 197 -17.59 -5.74 1.95
C PHE A 197 -17.63 -7.05 1.18
N ARG A 198 -17.73 -8.20 1.86
CA ARG A 198 -17.83 -9.54 1.24
C ARG A 198 -19.19 -9.82 0.62
N THR A 199 -20.24 -9.11 1.06
CA THR A 199 -21.63 -9.39 0.64
C THR A 199 -22.36 -8.17 0.10
N LYS A 200 -21.85 -6.96 0.36
CA LYS A 200 -22.47 -5.69 -0.02
C LYS A 200 -21.50 -4.86 -0.85
N HIS A 201 -21.81 -4.73 -2.13
CA HIS A 201 -20.94 -4.06 -3.10
C HIS A 201 -21.52 -2.74 -3.61
N SER A 202 -22.80 -2.45 -3.29
CA SER A 202 -23.47 -1.23 -3.75
C SER A 202 -23.36 -0.10 -2.72
N PRO A 203 -23.05 1.14 -3.14
CA PRO A 203 -23.14 2.32 -2.28
C PRO A 203 -24.52 2.50 -1.60
N SER A 204 -25.61 2.07 -2.25
CA SER A 204 -26.96 2.15 -1.70
C SER A 204 -27.16 1.26 -0.47
N ASP A 205 -26.48 0.10 -0.41
CA ASP A 205 -26.54 -0.77 0.76
C ASP A 205 -26.02 -0.06 2.00
N TYR A 206 -24.86 0.61 1.87
CA TYR A 206 -24.23 1.35 2.96
C TYR A 206 -25.01 2.61 3.35
N ALA A 207 -25.60 3.30 2.37
CA ALA A 207 -26.47 4.43 2.64
C ALA A 207 -27.71 4.00 3.46
N GLY A 208 -28.31 2.84 3.11
CA GLY A 208 -29.41 2.24 3.87
C GLY A 208 -28.99 1.86 5.29
N MET A 209 -27.83 1.22 5.48
CA MET A 209 -27.30 0.84 6.81
C MET A 209 -27.06 2.04 7.72
N LEU A 210 -26.64 3.17 7.15
CA LEU A 210 -26.34 4.39 7.89
C LEU A 210 -27.55 5.34 8.02
N TYR A 211 -28.70 4.97 7.45
CA TYR A 211 -29.94 5.77 7.46
C TYR A 211 -29.74 7.18 6.88
N ILE A 212 -28.91 7.30 5.83
CA ILE A 212 -28.69 8.55 5.10
C ILE A 212 -28.89 8.35 3.60
N SER A 213 -29.14 9.46 2.88
CA SER A 213 -29.31 9.35 1.43
C SER A 213 -28.00 9.01 0.72
N PRO A 214 -28.02 8.23 -0.39
CA PRO A 214 -26.82 7.93 -1.18
C PRO A 214 -26.07 9.19 -1.64
N LYS A 215 -26.78 10.27 -1.94
CA LYS A 215 -26.21 11.56 -2.34
C LYS A 215 -25.45 12.23 -1.20
N ALA A 216 -26.00 12.21 0.02
CA ALA A 216 -25.32 12.75 1.21
C ALA A 216 -24.06 11.95 1.53
N LEU A 217 -24.15 10.61 1.50
CA LEU A 217 -23.02 9.72 1.75
C LEU A 217 -21.90 9.90 0.70
N ALA A 218 -22.27 10.05 -0.58
CA ALA A 218 -21.29 10.32 -1.65
C ALA A 218 -20.57 11.67 -1.45
N LYS A 219 -21.28 12.71 -0.98
CA LYS A 219 -20.67 14.03 -0.66
C LYS A 219 -19.68 13.90 0.48
N ILE A 220 -20.06 13.20 1.55
CA ILE A 220 -19.20 12.98 2.73
C ILE A 220 -17.95 12.19 2.34
N THR A 221 -18.10 11.06 1.66
CA THR A 221 -16.96 10.23 1.20
C THR A 221 -16.00 11.02 0.33
N LYS A 222 -16.52 11.80 -0.62
CA LYS A 222 -15.66 12.62 -1.51
C LYS A 222 -14.92 13.70 -0.74
N ALA A 223 -15.57 14.35 0.23
CA ALA A 223 -14.96 15.40 1.03
C ALA A 223 -13.83 14.89 1.95
N TYR A 224 -14.03 13.73 2.60
CA TYR A 224 -13.09 13.23 3.61
C TYR A 224 -12.03 12.25 3.08
N PHE A 225 -12.38 11.41 2.12
CA PHE A 225 -11.45 10.41 1.57
C PHE A 225 -10.91 10.79 0.19
N ASN A 226 -11.41 11.88 -0.40
CA ASN A 226 -11.15 12.25 -1.79
C ASN A 226 -11.50 11.14 -2.81
N LYS A 227 -12.34 10.18 -2.43
CA LYS A 227 -12.73 8.99 -3.18
C LYS A 227 -14.25 8.87 -3.27
N THR A 228 -14.75 8.17 -4.28
CA THR A 228 -16.16 7.73 -4.29
C THR A 228 -16.34 6.54 -3.35
N LEU A 229 -17.57 6.34 -2.84
CA LEU A 229 -17.85 5.17 -2.02
C LEU A 229 -17.66 3.85 -2.78
N SER A 230 -18.00 3.82 -4.08
CA SER A 230 -17.73 2.65 -4.93
C SER A 230 -16.24 2.32 -4.98
N ASN A 231 -15.37 3.34 -5.08
CA ASN A 231 -13.92 3.12 -5.09
C ASN A 231 -13.43 2.55 -3.75
N LEU A 232 -13.92 3.06 -2.62
CA LEU A 232 -13.57 2.52 -1.30
C LEU A 232 -13.97 1.05 -1.16
N ILE A 233 -15.18 0.70 -1.57
CA ILE A 233 -15.66 -0.69 -1.53
C ILE A 233 -14.80 -1.58 -2.45
N ASN A 234 -14.55 -1.15 -3.69
CA ASN A 234 -13.76 -1.89 -4.65
C ASN A 234 -12.32 -2.10 -4.15
N GLU A 235 -11.68 -1.06 -3.63
CA GLU A 235 -10.33 -1.16 -3.05
C GLU A 235 -10.30 -2.18 -1.90
N ARG A 236 -11.31 -2.16 -1.02
CA ARG A 236 -11.38 -3.12 0.10
C ARG A 236 -11.50 -4.56 -0.38
N ILE A 237 -12.36 -4.80 -1.37
CA ILE A 237 -12.53 -6.13 -1.99
C ILE A 237 -11.23 -6.59 -2.65
N ILE A 238 -10.56 -5.72 -3.39
CA ILE A 238 -9.29 -6.04 -4.08
C ILE A 238 -8.18 -6.37 -3.08
N ILE A 239 -8.09 -5.63 -1.98
CA ILE A 239 -7.12 -5.92 -0.92
C ILE A 239 -7.34 -7.32 -0.33
N GLU A 240 -8.59 -7.68 -0.05
CA GLU A 240 -8.91 -9.01 0.47
C GLU A 240 -8.66 -10.11 -0.57
N ALA A 241 -9.04 -9.86 -1.82
CA ALA A 241 -8.76 -10.79 -2.92
C ALA A 241 -7.25 -11.06 -3.06
N LYS A 242 -6.43 -10.02 -3.05
CA LYS A 242 -4.96 -10.11 -3.09
C LYS A 242 -4.43 -10.90 -1.90
N ARG A 243 -4.99 -10.67 -0.70
CA ARG A 243 -4.63 -11.38 0.52
C ARG A 243 -4.94 -12.88 0.42
N GLU A 244 -6.17 -13.24 0.00
CA GLU A 244 -6.60 -14.64 -0.16
C GLU A 244 -5.79 -15.36 -1.24
N LEU A 245 -5.52 -14.70 -2.38
CA LEU A 245 -4.68 -15.23 -3.46
C LEU A 245 -3.26 -15.54 -2.98
N TYR A 246 -2.71 -14.75 -2.07
CA TYR A 246 -1.35 -14.91 -1.56
C TYR A 246 -1.25 -15.91 -0.41
N LEU A 247 -2.22 -15.89 0.54
CA LEU A 247 -2.14 -16.67 1.78
C LEU A 247 -2.77 -18.04 1.70
N THR A 248 -3.63 -18.32 0.70
CA THR A 248 -4.44 -19.54 0.66
C THR A 248 -4.28 -20.32 -0.64
N ASN A 249 -4.57 -21.62 -0.59
CA ASN A 249 -4.66 -22.49 -1.77
C ASN A 249 -6.02 -22.42 -2.48
N LYS A 250 -6.94 -21.54 -2.03
CA LYS A 250 -8.26 -21.42 -2.62
C LYS A 250 -8.16 -21.12 -4.12
N THR A 251 -9.02 -21.74 -4.89
CA THR A 251 -9.19 -21.42 -6.32
C THR A 251 -9.71 -19.98 -6.48
N VAL A 252 -9.53 -19.40 -7.65
CA VAL A 252 -10.11 -18.08 -7.98
C VAL A 252 -11.62 -18.11 -7.81
N LYS A 253 -12.26 -19.22 -8.15
CA LYS A 253 -13.70 -19.42 -7.98
C LYS A 253 -14.13 -19.39 -6.52
N GLU A 254 -13.44 -20.09 -5.63
CA GLU A 254 -13.72 -20.07 -4.19
C GLU A 254 -13.56 -18.67 -3.60
N ILE A 255 -12.49 -17.97 -3.97
CA ILE A 255 -12.26 -16.58 -3.55
C ILE A 255 -13.38 -15.66 -4.06
N ALA A 256 -13.80 -15.81 -5.31
CA ALA A 256 -14.90 -15.05 -5.87
C ALA A 256 -16.19 -15.23 -5.06
N TYR A 257 -16.57 -16.47 -4.77
CA TYR A 257 -17.77 -16.74 -3.97
C TYR A 257 -17.69 -16.20 -2.53
N GLU A 258 -16.54 -16.33 -1.87
CA GLU A 258 -16.33 -15.79 -0.52
C GLU A 258 -16.38 -14.25 -0.48
N LEU A 259 -16.08 -13.62 -1.62
CA LEU A 259 -16.20 -12.17 -1.79
C LEU A 259 -17.54 -11.74 -2.37
N GLY A 260 -18.54 -12.64 -2.39
CA GLY A 260 -19.91 -12.32 -2.79
C GLY A 260 -20.17 -12.23 -4.29
N TYR A 261 -19.27 -12.77 -5.12
CA TYR A 261 -19.46 -12.84 -6.57
C TYR A 261 -20.04 -14.21 -6.97
N GLU A 262 -21.16 -14.21 -7.64
CA GLU A 262 -21.81 -15.45 -8.13
C GLU A 262 -21.12 -16.00 -9.39
N ASP A 263 -20.33 -15.19 -10.09
CA ASP A 263 -19.62 -15.53 -11.34
C ASP A 263 -18.11 -15.25 -11.20
N GLU A 264 -17.30 -16.32 -11.34
CA GLU A 264 -15.83 -16.25 -11.33
C GLU A 264 -15.28 -15.37 -12.47
N TYR A 265 -15.90 -15.38 -13.64
CA TYR A 265 -15.43 -14.59 -14.79
C TYR A 265 -15.72 -13.10 -14.59
N TYR A 266 -16.85 -12.77 -13.95
CA TYR A 266 -17.16 -11.41 -13.57
C TYR A 266 -16.17 -10.91 -12.51
N PHE A 267 -15.89 -11.71 -11.48
CA PHE A 267 -14.87 -11.39 -10.48
C PHE A 267 -13.49 -11.22 -11.12
N SER A 268 -13.08 -12.12 -12.03
CA SER A 268 -11.77 -12.02 -12.68
C SER A 268 -11.62 -10.74 -13.52
N ARG A 269 -12.69 -10.31 -14.20
CA ARG A 269 -12.72 -9.01 -14.90
C ARG A 269 -12.65 -7.84 -13.92
N PHE A 270 -13.42 -7.88 -12.85
CA PHE A 270 -13.39 -6.88 -11.79
C PHE A 270 -11.97 -6.76 -11.19
N PHE A 271 -11.35 -7.89 -10.84
CA PHE A 271 -9.99 -7.91 -10.32
C PHE A 271 -9.00 -7.33 -11.33
N LYS A 272 -9.07 -7.75 -12.60
CA LYS A 272 -8.18 -7.26 -13.65
C LYS A 272 -8.31 -5.75 -13.88
N ILE A 273 -9.51 -5.18 -13.83
CA ILE A 273 -9.74 -3.74 -13.98
C ILE A 273 -9.07 -2.96 -12.83
N ASN A 274 -9.12 -3.49 -11.61
CA ASN A 274 -8.63 -2.80 -10.41
C ASN A 274 -7.16 -3.09 -10.08
N ALA A 275 -6.63 -4.27 -10.46
CA ALA A 275 -5.25 -4.69 -10.21
C ALA A 275 -4.39 -4.73 -11.48
N ASP A 276 -4.99 -4.55 -12.68
CA ASP A 276 -4.38 -4.57 -14.01
C ASP A 276 -3.78 -5.93 -14.44
N VAL A 277 -3.92 -6.94 -13.60
CA VAL A 277 -3.52 -8.33 -13.85
C VAL A 277 -4.65 -9.29 -13.50
N SER A 278 -4.66 -10.49 -14.09
CA SER A 278 -5.62 -11.51 -13.67
C SER A 278 -5.32 -12.02 -12.26
N PRO A 279 -6.31 -12.57 -11.53
CA PRO A 279 -6.08 -13.21 -10.24
C PRO A 279 -5.00 -14.30 -10.29
N GLN A 280 -4.99 -15.10 -11.36
CA GLN A 280 -4.01 -16.15 -11.55
C GLN A 280 -2.61 -15.58 -11.73
N LEU A 281 -2.42 -14.58 -12.62
CA LEU A 281 -1.13 -13.93 -12.84
C LEU A 281 -0.64 -13.23 -11.56
N TYR A 282 -1.54 -12.62 -10.79
CA TYR A 282 -1.19 -12.05 -9.49
C TYR A 282 -0.56 -13.11 -8.58
N ARG A 283 -1.21 -14.28 -8.43
CA ARG A 283 -0.71 -15.39 -7.60
C ARG A 283 0.65 -15.89 -8.08
N GLU A 284 0.82 -16.05 -9.38
CA GLU A 284 2.05 -16.56 -9.98
C GLU A 284 3.23 -15.61 -9.79
N THR A 285 3.01 -14.30 -9.84
CA THR A 285 4.07 -13.28 -9.86
C THR A 285 4.37 -12.64 -8.50
N VAL A 286 3.40 -12.60 -7.59
CA VAL A 286 3.61 -12.10 -6.21
C VAL A 286 4.09 -13.21 -5.28
N GLY A 287 3.96 -14.47 -5.72
CA GLY A 287 4.33 -15.64 -4.93
C GLY A 287 3.19 -16.14 -4.05
N PHE A 288 3.48 -17.20 -3.32
CA PHE A 288 2.53 -17.91 -2.46
C PHE A 288 3.19 -18.25 -1.14
N ALA A 289 2.58 -17.85 -0.03
CA ALA A 289 3.09 -18.16 1.31
C ALA A 289 2.79 -19.60 1.71
N ARG A 290 3.48 -20.57 1.12
CA ARG A 290 3.36 -21.99 1.50
C ARG A 290 3.72 -22.16 2.98
N GLY A 291 2.76 -22.64 3.78
CA GLY A 291 3.02 -23.21 5.10
C GLY A 291 2.77 -22.32 6.31
N ILE A 292 1.64 -21.60 6.35
CA ILE A 292 1.08 -21.15 7.61
C ILE A 292 -0.24 -21.90 7.80
N PRO A 293 -0.36 -22.81 8.78
CA PRO A 293 -1.68 -23.21 9.29
C PRO A 293 -2.33 -21.97 9.88
N ALA A 294 -3.63 -21.83 9.63
CA ALA A 294 -4.48 -20.77 10.19
C ALA A 294 -4.50 -20.81 11.72
#